data_36f6c9fe546a54dc52adcbfaa142c133
#
_entry.id   36f6c9fe546a54dc52adcbfaa142c133
#
_cell.length_a   1.000
_cell.length_b   1.000
_cell.length_c   1.000
_cell.angle_alpha   90.00
_cell.angle_beta   90.00
_cell.angle_gamma   90.00
#
_symmetry.space_group_name_H-M   'P 1'
#
loop_
_entity.id
_entity.type
_entity.pdbx_description
1 polymer ?
#
loop_
_entity_poly.entity_id
_entity_poly.type
_entity_poly.pdbx_seq_one_letter_code
_entity_poly.pdbx_strand_id
1 'polypeptide(L)'
;MKETHRSPLKLILGIVTVFLLLLLLAAGILCLKIQEPAKRSADFTRLQQETYQGVFFSMCAPEAFPEDIYPTYMDYDAVGCSHRIASFSDLSDYLETAFSSDNEVTHVFLMLDPLLLWDSSLHRDAQFAASLEEKLLAYVDTYAGAEFTVIFSAPSLAYWQSHTDGALDTYCNVIRVLAAPLSARENVTLYFPGQEEWLISNPAAYDTPRELNAVAARSTMLLILSGAMQYRDTEDYNSLDHFSALVQQAVSSPATYPDLSDYDLVFFGDSVMGNYKDFASIPGVIGALTGAKVHNLAVGGSSATRSNGENASFNEVIENLLSTSSLSLPDDDKLCFVINYGLNDYFEGYPLEKYCDGLENGIRTLRDAYPNAHILVISSNYILSFEKGTAPKGDDGNILADYVTAAEETAAAEGVDFLNINEILQWNADNAAKYLADSIHPNEEGRWLFGVAVVEEYYSPFSKASSMY
;
A
#
# COMPACT_ATOMS: atom_id res chain seq x y z
N MET A 1 2.82 57.33 -7.02
CA MET A 1 3.78 56.25 -6.62
C MET A 1 3.76 56.15 -5.09
N LYS A 2 3.14 55.09 -4.55
CA LYS A 2 3.21 54.81 -3.11
C LYS A 2 4.38 53.84 -2.91
N GLU A 3 5.47 54.35 -2.34
CA GLU A 3 6.55 53.48 -1.85
C GLU A 3 6.06 52.66 -0.67
N THR A 4 5.94 51.36 -0.88
CA THR A 4 5.65 50.40 0.20
C THR A 4 6.91 50.18 1.00
N HIS A 5 7.12 50.96 2.06
CA HIS A 5 8.14 50.67 3.09
C HIS A 5 7.83 49.31 3.72
N ARG A 6 8.49 48.26 3.25
CA ARG A 6 8.48 46.97 3.97
C ARG A 6 9.12 47.20 5.34
N SER A 7 8.36 46.97 6.41
CA SER A 7 8.83 47.15 7.78
C SER A 7 10.11 46.29 8.00
N PRO A 8 11.20 46.91 8.49
CA PRO A 8 12.46 46.19 8.76
C PRO A 8 12.27 45.01 9.71
N LEU A 9 11.24 45.03 10.55
CA LEU A 9 10.86 43.95 11.45
C LEU A 9 10.45 42.68 10.71
N LYS A 10 9.70 42.77 9.58
CA LYS A 10 9.32 41.62 8.77
C LYS A 10 10.51 40.99 8.06
N LEU A 11 11.49 41.79 7.65
CA LEU A 11 12.74 41.31 7.05
C LEU A 11 13.58 40.54 8.09
N ILE A 12 13.74 41.09 9.30
CA ILE A 12 14.48 40.47 10.39
C ILE A 12 13.80 39.16 10.81
N LEU A 13 12.46 39.15 10.93
CA LEU A 13 11.71 37.95 11.28
C LEU A 13 11.89 36.86 10.20
N GLY A 14 11.84 37.21 8.91
CA GLY A 14 12.11 36.29 7.81
C GLY A 14 13.51 35.69 7.85
N ILE A 15 14.55 36.50 8.13
CA ILE A 15 15.94 36.03 8.26
C ILE A 15 16.09 35.07 9.45
N VAL A 16 15.48 35.39 10.59
CA VAL A 16 15.51 34.54 11.79
C VAL A 16 14.81 33.20 11.53
N THR A 17 13.67 33.23 10.84
CA THR A 17 12.94 31.99 10.48
C THR A 17 13.77 31.10 9.56
N VAL A 18 14.37 31.65 8.52
CA VAL A 18 15.25 30.90 7.60
C VAL A 18 16.46 30.33 8.35
N PHE A 19 17.06 31.10 9.24
CA PHE A 19 18.21 30.63 10.04
C PHE A 19 17.83 29.49 10.98
N LEU A 20 16.67 29.58 11.64
CA LEU A 20 16.14 28.50 12.47
C LEU A 20 15.83 27.23 11.67
N LEU A 21 15.26 27.35 10.46
CA LEU A 21 15.03 26.23 9.57
C LEU A 21 16.34 25.55 9.13
N LEU A 22 17.37 26.34 8.82
CA LEU A 22 18.69 25.83 8.47
C LEU A 22 19.37 25.13 9.68
N LEU A 23 19.19 25.66 10.88
CA LEU A 23 19.69 25.00 12.10
C LEU A 23 18.98 23.68 12.38
N LEU A 24 17.64 23.62 12.19
CA LEU A 24 16.87 22.39 12.33
C LEU A 24 17.27 21.36 11.29
N LEU A 25 17.48 21.77 10.04
CA LEU A 25 17.98 20.91 8.98
C LEU A 25 19.38 20.35 9.28
N ALA A 26 20.30 21.24 9.73
CA ALA A 26 21.65 20.82 10.11
C ALA A 26 21.65 19.86 11.32
N ALA A 27 20.78 20.11 12.31
CA ALA A 27 20.61 19.23 13.46
C ALA A 27 20.04 17.87 13.03
N GLY A 28 19.06 17.85 12.10
CA GLY A 28 18.51 16.63 11.51
C GLY A 28 19.59 15.80 10.79
N ILE A 29 20.38 16.44 9.94
CA ILE A 29 21.51 15.79 9.23
C ILE A 29 22.56 15.25 10.22
N LEU A 30 22.85 15.98 11.29
CA LEU A 30 23.79 15.55 12.31
C LEU A 30 23.24 14.35 13.10
N CYS A 31 21.96 14.36 13.45
CA CYS A 31 21.29 13.22 14.08
C CYS A 31 21.37 11.96 13.21
N LEU A 32 21.06 12.06 11.92
CA LEU A 32 21.16 10.94 10.99
C LEU A 32 22.58 10.38 10.92
N LYS A 33 23.61 11.26 10.82
CA LYS A 33 25.01 10.84 10.79
C LYS A 33 25.50 10.14 12.06
N ILE A 34 24.85 10.38 13.20
CA ILE A 34 25.17 9.72 14.47
C ILE A 34 24.36 8.43 14.62
N GLN A 35 23.12 8.39 14.13
CA GLN A 35 22.24 7.24 14.27
C GLN A 35 22.67 6.04 13.41
N GLU A 36 23.08 6.27 12.16
CA GLU A 36 23.45 5.17 11.27
C GLU A 36 24.64 4.31 11.76
N PRO A 37 25.76 4.87 12.21
CA PRO A 37 26.83 4.07 12.83
C PRO A 37 26.39 3.36 14.11
N ALA A 38 25.47 3.95 14.88
CA ALA A 38 24.94 3.33 16.08
C ALA A 38 24.04 2.14 15.75
N LYS A 39 23.17 2.26 14.74
CA LYS A 39 22.36 1.16 14.23
C LYS A 39 23.24 0.00 13.75
N ARG A 40 24.24 0.29 12.91
CA ARG A 40 25.19 -0.71 12.42
C ARG A 40 25.86 -1.46 13.58
N SER A 41 26.38 -0.73 14.59
CA SER A 41 27.01 -1.34 15.75
C SER A 41 26.05 -2.20 16.58
N ALA A 42 24.77 -1.78 16.69
CA ALA A 42 23.74 -2.54 17.37
C ALA A 42 23.42 -3.85 16.60
N ASP A 43 23.28 -3.78 15.26
CA ASP A 43 23.04 -4.94 14.42
C ASP A 43 24.17 -5.98 14.54
N PHE A 44 25.45 -5.56 14.47
CA PHE A 44 26.58 -6.46 14.68
C PHE A 44 26.58 -7.12 16.06
N THR A 45 26.19 -6.37 17.10
CA THR A 45 26.05 -6.89 18.45
C THR A 45 24.95 -7.96 18.52
N ARG A 46 23.81 -7.72 17.89
CA ARG A 46 22.70 -8.67 17.83
C ARG A 46 23.08 -9.94 17.07
N LEU A 47 23.68 -9.81 15.89
CA LEU A 47 24.16 -10.94 15.09
C LEU A 47 25.16 -11.84 15.82
N GLN A 48 25.92 -11.31 16.80
CA GLN A 48 26.86 -12.05 17.60
C GLN A 48 26.30 -12.61 18.91
N GLN A 49 25.23 -12.03 19.43
CA GLN A 49 24.73 -12.33 20.79
C GLN A 49 23.35 -12.99 20.82
N GLU A 50 22.52 -12.79 19.79
CA GLU A 50 21.20 -13.39 19.72
C GLU A 50 21.25 -14.76 19.05
N THR A 51 20.28 -15.61 19.36
CA THR A 51 20.12 -16.92 18.72
C THR A 51 19.11 -16.79 17.57
N TYR A 52 19.51 -17.21 16.38
CA TYR A 52 18.66 -17.16 15.17
C TYR A 52 19.11 -18.18 14.12
N GLN A 53 18.22 -18.47 13.19
CA GLN A 53 18.49 -19.29 12.00
C GLN A 53 18.24 -18.48 10.72
N GLY A 54 17.46 -17.39 10.80
CA GLY A 54 17.20 -16.47 9.69
C GLY A 54 17.81 -15.10 9.91
N VAL A 55 18.26 -14.47 8.81
CA VAL A 55 18.73 -13.07 8.83
C VAL A 55 18.13 -12.28 7.70
N PHE A 56 17.82 -11.00 7.95
CA PHE A 56 17.30 -10.10 6.96
C PHE A 56 18.22 -8.88 6.80
N PHE A 57 18.65 -8.64 5.57
CA PHE A 57 19.50 -7.52 5.17
C PHE A 57 18.83 -6.69 4.08
N SER A 58 18.79 -5.38 4.22
CA SER A 58 18.11 -4.51 3.26
C SER A 58 18.96 -3.32 2.82
N MET A 59 18.93 -3.06 1.50
CA MET A 59 19.49 -1.86 0.88
C MET A 59 18.48 -0.72 0.78
N CYS A 60 17.19 -0.94 1.03
CA CYS A 60 16.14 0.06 0.82
C CYS A 60 15.28 0.29 2.06
N ALA A 61 14.62 -0.62 2.64
CA ALA A 61 13.71 -0.43 3.76
C ALA A 61 14.05 -1.41 4.90
N PRO A 62 15.00 -1.09 5.78
CA PRO A 62 15.39 -1.99 6.86
C PRO A 62 14.23 -2.29 7.83
N GLU A 63 13.27 -1.39 7.94
CA GLU A 63 12.04 -1.55 8.73
C GLU A 63 11.03 -2.54 8.12
N ALA A 64 11.31 -3.08 6.93
CA ALA A 64 10.46 -4.04 6.24
C ALA A 64 10.29 -5.36 6.99
N PHE A 65 11.21 -5.69 7.87
CA PHE A 65 11.24 -6.98 8.54
C PHE A 65 10.80 -6.87 10.00
N PRO A 66 9.51 -7.07 10.29
CA PRO A 66 8.97 -6.96 11.64
C PRO A 66 9.21 -8.24 12.43
N GLU A 67 10.04 -8.17 13.44
CA GLU A 67 10.41 -9.31 14.29
C GLU A 67 9.23 -9.94 15.05
N ASP A 68 8.19 -9.17 15.31
CA ASP A 68 6.97 -9.61 16.00
C ASP A 68 6.08 -10.54 15.16
N ILE A 69 6.33 -10.66 13.86
CA ILE A 69 5.51 -11.46 12.93
C ILE A 69 6.17 -12.78 12.56
N TYR A 70 7.47 -12.92 12.72
CA TYR A 70 8.22 -14.12 12.36
C TYR A 70 7.62 -15.42 12.90
N PRO A 71 7.22 -15.52 14.18
CA PRO A 71 6.67 -16.75 14.73
C PRO A 71 5.37 -17.20 14.07
N THR A 72 4.68 -16.30 13.35
CA THR A 72 3.41 -16.62 12.66
C THR A 72 3.64 -17.26 11.31
N TYR A 73 4.73 -16.90 10.62
CA TYR A 73 5.00 -17.31 9.24
C TYR A 73 6.27 -18.18 9.09
N MET A 74 7.10 -18.26 10.12
CA MET A 74 8.33 -19.04 10.12
C MET A 74 8.39 -19.91 11.37
N ASP A 75 8.91 -21.10 11.24
CA ASP A 75 9.13 -22.06 12.34
C ASP A 75 10.54 -21.96 12.93
N TYR A 76 11.23 -20.85 12.66
CA TYR A 76 12.57 -20.54 13.15
C TYR A 76 12.69 -19.08 13.57
N ASP A 77 13.65 -18.78 14.45
CA ASP A 77 13.94 -17.42 14.87
C ASP A 77 14.75 -16.67 13.81
N ALA A 78 14.44 -15.40 13.58
CA ALA A 78 15.13 -14.56 12.62
C ALA A 78 15.44 -13.17 13.19
N VAL A 79 16.51 -12.55 12.71
CA VAL A 79 16.97 -11.21 13.09
C VAL A 79 16.96 -10.31 11.87
N GLY A 80 16.25 -9.18 11.98
CA GLY A 80 16.28 -8.09 11.01
C GLY A 80 17.33 -7.04 11.36
N CYS A 81 18.16 -6.65 10.40
CA CYS A 81 19.11 -5.57 10.60
C CYS A 81 18.47 -4.22 10.34
N SER A 82 18.63 -3.30 11.28
CA SER A 82 18.02 -1.97 11.28
C SER A 82 18.82 -0.93 10.50
N HIS A 83 20.08 -1.22 10.21
CA HIS A 83 20.93 -0.38 9.37
C HIS A 83 20.69 -0.66 7.89
N ARG A 84 20.55 0.39 7.09
CA ARG A 84 20.47 0.27 5.63
C ARG A 84 21.84 -0.09 5.06
N ILE A 85 21.92 -1.21 4.36
CA ILE A 85 23.14 -1.63 3.69
C ILE A 85 23.39 -0.72 2.48
N ALA A 86 24.52 -0.02 2.48
CA ALA A 86 24.82 1.00 1.49
C ALA A 86 25.70 0.49 0.31
N SER A 87 26.28 -0.70 0.45
CA SER A 87 27.20 -1.23 -0.56
C SER A 87 27.37 -2.74 -0.43
N PHE A 88 27.95 -3.38 -1.46
CA PHE A 88 28.34 -4.79 -1.40
C PHE A 88 29.37 -5.11 -0.33
N SER A 89 30.30 -4.19 -0.06
CA SER A 89 31.27 -4.39 1.02
C SER A 89 30.57 -4.42 2.37
N ASP A 90 29.55 -3.60 2.54
CA ASP A 90 28.74 -3.55 3.75
C ASP A 90 27.94 -4.85 3.91
N LEU A 91 27.28 -5.31 2.83
CA LEU A 91 26.59 -6.61 2.80
C LEU A 91 27.54 -7.78 3.14
N SER A 92 28.76 -7.73 2.62
CA SER A 92 29.80 -8.73 2.93
C SER A 92 30.09 -8.81 4.42
N ASP A 93 30.30 -7.65 5.07
CA ASP A 93 30.59 -7.57 6.49
C ASP A 93 29.43 -8.17 7.33
N TYR A 94 28.18 -7.90 6.92
CA TYR A 94 27.00 -8.43 7.58
C TYR A 94 26.87 -9.95 7.43
N LEU A 95 27.02 -10.48 6.21
CA LEU A 95 27.01 -11.91 5.95
C LEU A 95 28.12 -12.64 6.69
N GLU A 96 29.35 -12.12 6.61
CA GLU A 96 30.48 -12.69 7.33
C GLU A 96 30.23 -12.71 8.84
N THR A 97 29.68 -11.65 9.40
CA THR A 97 29.34 -11.60 10.84
C THR A 97 28.27 -12.64 11.21
N ALA A 98 27.20 -12.75 10.42
CA ALA A 98 26.12 -13.67 10.67
C ALA A 98 26.62 -15.14 10.62
N PHE A 99 27.36 -15.50 9.58
CA PHE A 99 27.86 -16.85 9.38
C PHE A 99 29.09 -17.23 10.23
N SER A 100 29.80 -16.26 10.79
CA SER A 100 30.90 -16.48 11.73
C SER A 100 30.42 -16.56 13.19
N SER A 101 29.16 -16.27 13.47
CA SER A 101 28.54 -16.45 14.78
C SER A 101 28.37 -17.94 15.11
N ASP A 102 28.03 -18.24 16.37
CA ASP A 102 27.70 -19.61 16.81
C ASP A 102 26.32 -20.08 16.31
N ASN A 103 25.62 -19.29 15.48
CA ASN A 103 24.31 -19.59 14.93
C ASN A 103 24.43 -20.46 13.68
N GLU A 104 23.51 -21.40 13.53
CA GLU A 104 23.33 -22.17 12.31
C GLU A 104 22.38 -21.39 11.36
N VAL A 105 22.93 -20.48 10.54
CA VAL A 105 22.16 -19.69 9.61
C VAL A 105 21.67 -20.55 8.45
N THR A 106 20.35 -20.74 8.37
CA THR A 106 19.68 -21.52 7.34
C THR A 106 18.88 -20.69 6.35
N HIS A 107 18.54 -19.46 6.68
CA HIS A 107 17.73 -18.57 5.82
C HIS A 107 18.33 -17.16 5.76
N VAL A 108 18.48 -16.64 4.56
CA VAL A 108 19.00 -15.30 4.29
C VAL A 108 18.02 -14.53 3.41
N PHE A 109 17.50 -13.43 3.89
CA PHE A 109 16.64 -12.54 3.14
C PHE A 109 17.42 -11.29 2.72
N LEU A 110 17.49 -11.03 1.43
CA LEU A 110 18.19 -9.88 0.84
C LEU A 110 17.21 -9.00 0.08
N MET A 111 16.94 -7.80 0.57
CA MET A 111 16.18 -6.81 -0.20
C MET A 111 17.16 -5.85 -0.89
N LEU A 112 17.29 -5.99 -2.18
CA LEU A 112 18.26 -5.28 -3.03
C LEU A 112 17.60 -4.10 -3.76
N ASP A 113 18.31 -2.97 -3.85
CA ASP A 113 17.96 -1.85 -4.74
C ASP A 113 18.87 -1.89 -5.98
N PRO A 114 18.35 -2.28 -7.15
CA PRO A 114 19.15 -2.37 -8.37
C PRO A 114 19.80 -1.05 -8.79
N LEU A 115 19.12 0.09 -8.55
CA LEU A 115 19.69 1.40 -8.85
C LEU A 115 20.81 1.80 -7.88
N LEU A 116 20.68 1.45 -6.61
CA LEU A 116 21.74 1.70 -5.62
C LEU A 116 22.96 0.82 -5.93
N LEU A 117 22.74 -0.42 -6.32
CA LEU A 117 23.81 -1.31 -6.76
C LEU A 117 24.57 -0.74 -7.93
N TRP A 118 23.86 -0.09 -8.86
CA TRP A 118 24.48 0.58 -10.01
C TRP A 118 25.18 1.89 -9.62
N ASP A 119 24.54 2.73 -8.80
CA ASP A 119 25.08 4.04 -8.40
C ASP A 119 26.28 3.93 -7.44
N SER A 120 26.33 2.89 -6.62
CA SER A 120 27.43 2.67 -5.69
C SER A 120 28.75 2.35 -6.39
N SER A 121 28.72 2.16 -7.70
CA SER A 121 29.86 1.85 -8.51
C SER A 121 30.29 3.05 -9.36
N LEU A 122 31.55 3.36 -9.29
CA LEU A 122 32.19 4.36 -10.12
C LEU A 122 32.30 3.95 -11.60
N HIS A 123 31.79 2.77 -11.97
CA HIS A 123 31.94 2.19 -13.32
C HIS A 123 30.58 1.69 -13.84
N ARG A 124 30.03 2.42 -14.80
CA ARG A 124 28.77 2.14 -15.50
C ARG A 124 28.97 1.23 -16.73
N ASP A 125 29.64 0.11 -16.59
CA ASP A 125 29.90 -0.76 -17.72
C ASP A 125 29.52 -2.23 -17.46
N ALA A 126 29.54 -3.03 -18.54
CA ALA A 126 29.23 -4.46 -18.45
C ALA A 126 30.20 -5.23 -17.52
N GLN A 127 31.41 -4.71 -17.32
CA GLN A 127 32.37 -5.30 -16.41
C GLN A 127 31.99 -5.15 -14.95
N PHE A 128 31.27 -4.07 -14.60
CA PHE A 128 30.72 -3.89 -13.27
C PHE A 128 29.58 -4.87 -12.98
N ALA A 129 28.64 -5.02 -13.91
CA ALA A 129 27.54 -5.96 -13.77
C ALA A 129 28.05 -7.39 -13.56
N ALA A 130 29.08 -7.81 -14.34
CA ALA A 130 29.72 -9.10 -14.17
C ALA A 130 30.44 -9.25 -12.82
N SER A 131 31.10 -8.19 -12.33
CA SER A 131 31.73 -8.18 -11.00
C SER A 131 30.72 -8.26 -9.86
N LEU A 132 29.54 -7.68 -10.04
CA LEU A 132 28.43 -7.72 -9.10
C LEU A 132 27.82 -9.12 -9.02
N GLU A 133 27.56 -9.71 -10.17
CA GLU A 133 27.12 -11.09 -10.32
C GLU A 133 28.08 -12.05 -9.63
N GLU A 134 29.37 -11.99 -9.95
CA GLU A 134 30.39 -12.84 -9.38
C GLU A 134 30.43 -12.76 -7.84
N LYS A 135 30.31 -11.56 -7.27
CA LYS A 135 30.32 -11.37 -5.82
C LYS A 135 29.08 -11.96 -5.13
N LEU A 136 27.90 -11.71 -5.69
CA LEU A 136 26.65 -12.21 -5.09
C LEU A 136 26.58 -13.74 -5.19
N LEU A 137 26.97 -14.31 -6.33
CA LEU A 137 27.08 -15.75 -6.52
C LEU A 137 28.11 -16.37 -5.57
N ALA A 138 29.23 -15.70 -5.33
CA ALA A 138 30.23 -16.18 -4.39
C ALA A 138 29.67 -16.32 -2.97
N TYR A 139 28.78 -15.44 -2.54
CA TYR A 139 28.09 -15.59 -1.25
C TYR A 139 27.13 -16.78 -1.25
N VAL A 140 26.27 -16.87 -2.26
CA VAL A 140 25.30 -17.96 -2.38
C VAL A 140 26.01 -19.32 -2.44
N ASP A 141 27.08 -19.43 -3.22
CA ASP A 141 27.87 -20.66 -3.39
C ASP A 141 28.69 -20.99 -2.13
N THR A 142 29.21 -19.98 -1.42
CA THR A 142 29.98 -20.15 -0.17
C THR A 142 29.08 -20.67 0.96
N TYR A 143 27.85 -20.20 1.02
CA TYR A 143 26.87 -20.56 2.03
C TYR A 143 25.76 -21.45 1.44
N ALA A 144 26.13 -22.43 0.64
CA ALA A 144 25.20 -23.31 -0.10
C ALA A 144 24.25 -24.12 0.79
N GLY A 145 24.49 -24.18 2.10
CA GLY A 145 23.60 -24.80 3.09
C GLY A 145 22.44 -23.89 3.54
N ALA A 146 22.45 -22.62 3.19
CA ALA A 146 21.40 -21.66 3.51
C ALA A 146 20.51 -21.37 2.30
N GLU A 147 19.22 -21.14 2.56
CA GLU A 147 18.26 -20.70 1.56
C GLU A 147 18.30 -19.16 1.44
N PHE A 148 18.43 -18.65 0.24
CA PHE A 148 18.47 -17.22 -0.06
C PHE A 148 17.15 -16.76 -0.69
N THR A 149 16.46 -15.85 -0.03
CA THR A 149 15.34 -15.11 -0.60
C THR A 149 15.82 -13.74 -1.03
N VAL A 150 15.90 -13.50 -2.34
CA VAL A 150 16.36 -12.24 -2.92
C VAL A 150 15.18 -11.47 -3.46
N ILE A 151 15.04 -10.22 -3.00
CA ILE A 151 13.92 -9.35 -3.31
C ILE A 151 14.47 -8.11 -4.01
N PHE A 152 14.04 -7.85 -5.25
CA PHE A 152 14.42 -6.66 -5.99
C PHE A 152 13.40 -5.56 -5.80
N SER A 153 13.73 -4.53 -5.03
CA SER A 153 12.86 -3.38 -4.85
C SER A 153 12.72 -2.58 -6.14
N ALA A 154 11.57 -1.92 -6.32
CA ALA A 154 11.31 -1.06 -7.47
C ALA A 154 10.90 0.35 -7.01
N PRO A 155 11.40 1.41 -7.69
CA PRO A 155 10.86 2.75 -7.55
C PRO A 155 9.41 2.86 -8.01
N SER A 156 8.71 3.86 -7.52
CA SER A 156 7.35 4.19 -7.95
C SER A 156 7.28 4.65 -9.41
N LEU A 157 6.08 4.64 -10.00
CA LEU A 157 5.88 5.23 -11.32
C LEU A 157 6.26 6.71 -11.37
N ALA A 158 6.07 7.47 -10.29
CA ALA A 158 6.48 8.87 -10.21
C ALA A 158 8.01 9.06 -10.36
N TYR A 159 8.81 8.12 -9.88
CA TYR A 159 10.27 8.12 -10.12
C TYR A 159 10.58 8.03 -11.62
N TRP A 160 9.98 7.06 -12.30
CA TRP A 160 10.23 6.82 -13.73
C TRP A 160 9.75 7.97 -14.61
N GLN A 161 8.65 8.62 -14.26
CA GLN A 161 8.17 9.83 -14.96
C GLN A 161 9.15 11.00 -14.92
N SER A 162 9.94 11.08 -13.85
CA SER A 162 10.95 12.14 -13.66
C SER A 162 12.37 11.75 -14.14
N HIS A 163 12.62 10.47 -14.46
CA HIS A 163 13.94 9.92 -14.83
C HIS A 163 13.86 9.18 -16.16
N THR A 164 13.74 9.93 -17.25
CA THR A 164 13.55 9.39 -18.62
C THR A 164 14.85 9.10 -19.36
N ASP A 165 16.01 9.32 -18.77
CA ASP A 165 17.34 9.30 -19.39
C ASP A 165 18.06 7.94 -19.31
N GLY A 166 17.36 6.84 -19.56
CA GLY A 166 17.93 5.49 -19.59
C GLY A 166 18.00 4.80 -18.22
N ALA A 167 17.42 5.39 -17.18
CA ALA A 167 17.39 4.77 -15.84
C ALA A 167 16.63 3.45 -15.83
N LEU A 168 15.53 3.34 -16.60
CA LEU A 168 14.75 2.11 -16.74
C LEU A 168 15.56 0.98 -17.38
N ASP A 169 16.27 1.28 -18.46
CA ASP A 169 17.13 0.28 -19.15
C ASP A 169 18.25 -0.18 -18.20
N THR A 170 18.84 0.74 -17.45
CA THR A 170 19.85 0.44 -16.44
C THR A 170 19.29 -0.50 -15.37
N TYR A 171 18.13 -0.17 -14.82
CA TYR A 171 17.45 -0.97 -13.80
C TYR A 171 17.16 -2.39 -14.31
N CYS A 172 16.53 -2.51 -15.49
CA CYS A 172 16.23 -3.79 -16.10
C CYS A 172 17.48 -4.62 -16.40
N ASN A 173 18.56 -3.98 -16.87
CA ASN A 173 19.82 -4.66 -17.17
C ASN A 173 20.51 -5.20 -15.91
N VAL A 174 20.51 -4.44 -14.81
CA VAL A 174 21.06 -4.91 -13.52
C VAL A 174 20.30 -6.15 -13.04
N ILE A 175 18.98 -6.13 -13.12
CA ILE A 175 18.18 -7.28 -12.71
C ILE A 175 18.45 -8.49 -13.61
N ARG A 176 18.47 -8.34 -14.94
CA ARG A 176 18.75 -9.45 -15.86
C ARG A 176 20.09 -10.10 -15.58
N VAL A 177 21.12 -9.29 -15.32
CA VAL A 177 22.46 -9.80 -15.01
C VAL A 177 22.49 -10.57 -13.70
N LEU A 178 21.73 -10.15 -12.68
CA LEU A 178 21.72 -10.80 -11.37
C LEU A 178 20.73 -11.97 -11.30
N ALA A 179 19.56 -11.83 -11.86
CA ALA A 179 18.47 -12.78 -11.66
C ALA A 179 18.75 -14.13 -12.36
N ALA A 180 19.21 -14.13 -13.60
CA ALA A 180 19.43 -15.35 -14.37
C ALA A 180 20.42 -16.33 -13.69
N PRO A 181 21.63 -15.91 -13.26
CA PRO A 181 22.54 -16.82 -12.58
C PRO A 181 22.10 -17.18 -11.15
N LEU A 182 21.40 -16.29 -10.44
CA LEU A 182 20.88 -16.57 -9.09
C LEU A 182 19.78 -17.63 -9.13
N SER A 183 18.83 -17.51 -10.07
CA SER A 183 17.72 -18.47 -10.20
C SER A 183 18.16 -19.86 -10.67
N ALA A 184 19.38 -19.98 -11.20
CA ALA A 184 19.97 -21.26 -11.51
C ALA A 184 20.48 -22.02 -10.26
N ARG A 185 20.41 -21.43 -9.06
CA ARG A 185 20.79 -22.05 -7.79
C ARG A 185 19.56 -22.60 -7.08
N GLU A 186 19.60 -23.88 -6.69
CA GLU A 186 18.49 -24.55 -6.01
C GLU A 186 18.14 -23.92 -4.65
N ASN A 187 19.10 -23.27 -4.02
CA ASN A 187 18.94 -22.58 -2.73
C ASN A 187 18.60 -21.09 -2.86
N VAL A 188 18.13 -20.62 -4.00
CA VAL A 188 17.75 -19.21 -4.23
C VAL A 188 16.32 -19.10 -4.72
N THR A 189 15.55 -18.27 -4.03
CA THR A 189 14.21 -17.86 -4.46
C THR A 189 14.22 -16.35 -4.72
N LEU A 190 13.69 -15.94 -5.87
CA LEU A 190 13.66 -14.53 -6.29
C LEU A 190 12.26 -13.96 -6.22
N TYR A 191 12.13 -12.74 -5.69
CA TYR A 191 10.89 -11.97 -5.70
C TYR A 191 11.09 -10.62 -6.36
N PHE A 192 10.13 -10.22 -7.17
CA PHE A 192 10.18 -8.97 -7.92
C PHE A 192 8.91 -8.13 -7.73
N PRO A 193 8.76 -7.44 -6.58
CA PRO A 193 7.59 -6.62 -6.27
C PRO A 193 7.30 -5.52 -7.28
N GLY A 194 8.29 -5.09 -8.07
CA GLY A 194 8.13 -4.11 -9.15
C GLY A 194 7.19 -4.55 -10.28
N GLN A 195 6.81 -5.83 -10.35
CA GLN A 195 5.76 -6.30 -11.26
C GLN A 195 4.35 -6.12 -10.70
N GLU A 196 4.23 -5.76 -9.44
CA GLU A 196 2.95 -5.53 -8.77
C GLU A 196 2.50 -4.08 -9.00
N GLU A 197 1.56 -3.89 -9.95
CA GLU A 197 1.05 -2.58 -10.32
C GLU A 197 0.45 -1.83 -9.12
N TRP A 198 -0.28 -2.54 -8.26
CA TRP A 198 -0.86 -1.99 -7.03
C TRP A 198 0.18 -1.36 -6.10
N LEU A 199 1.43 -1.82 -6.16
CA LEU A 199 2.52 -1.28 -5.34
C LEU A 199 3.18 -0.07 -6.00
N ILE A 200 3.68 -0.23 -7.24
CA ILE A 200 4.47 0.83 -7.90
C ILE A 200 3.63 2.02 -8.36
N SER A 201 2.33 1.81 -8.58
CA SER A 201 1.39 2.85 -8.98
C SER A 201 0.78 3.60 -7.79
N ASN A 202 0.92 3.09 -6.57
CA ASN A 202 0.34 3.69 -5.38
C ASN A 202 1.30 4.69 -4.74
N PRO A 203 1.05 6.02 -4.83
CA PRO A 203 1.95 7.02 -4.23
C PRO A 203 2.08 6.88 -2.71
N ALA A 204 1.05 6.38 -2.04
CA ALA A 204 1.06 6.20 -0.58
C ALA A 204 1.97 5.04 -0.11
N ALA A 205 2.45 4.21 -1.03
CA ALA A 205 3.41 3.15 -0.71
C ALA A 205 4.86 3.66 -0.55
N TYR A 206 5.11 4.93 -0.84
CA TYR A 206 6.46 5.48 -0.91
C TYR A 206 6.64 6.70 -0.03
N ASP A 207 7.77 6.78 0.70
CA ASP A 207 8.19 8.01 1.40
C ASP A 207 8.83 9.01 0.44
N THR A 208 9.55 8.48 -0.56
CA THR A 208 10.07 9.25 -1.69
C THR A 208 9.75 8.46 -2.97
N PRO A 209 9.75 9.07 -4.17
CA PRO A 209 9.47 8.32 -5.39
C PRO A 209 10.33 7.06 -5.60
N ARG A 210 11.47 6.96 -4.92
CA ARG A 210 12.40 5.83 -5.01
C ARG A 210 12.26 4.82 -3.86
N GLU A 211 11.78 5.23 -2.71
CA GLU A 211 11.88 4.44 -1.47
C GLU A 211 10.50 4.07 -0.95
N LEU A 212 10.22 2.78 -0.85
CA LEU A 212 9.05 2.26 -0.14
C LEU A 212 9.04 2.76 1.30
N ASN A 213 7.87 3.16 1.79
CA ASN A 213 7.71 3.43 3.20
C ASN A 213 7.70 2.12 4.03
N ALA A 214 7.87 2.26 5.34
CA ALA A 214 7.97 1.12 6.24
C ALA A 214 6.73 0.20 6.18
N VAL A 215 5.54 0.76 6.01
CA VAL A 215 4.28 -0.02 5.98
C VAL A 215 4.20 -0.84 4.69
N ALA A 216 4.51 -0.25 3.55
CA ALA A 216 4.50 -0.94 2.26
C ALA A 216 5.58 -2.02 2.18
N ALA A 217 6.79 -1.72 2.66
CA ALA A 217 7.87 -2.68 2.73
C ALA A 217 7.53 -3.88 3.64
N ARG A 218 6.90 -3.62 4.79
CA ARG A 218 6.39 -4.65 5.70
C ARG A 218 5.31 -5.51 5.04
N SER A 219 4.32 -4.88 4.38
CA SER A 219 3.26 -5.61 3.68
C SER A 219 3.84 -6.51 2.58
N THR A 220 4.80 -6.03 1.82
CA THR A 220 5.52 -6.82 0.81
C THR A 220 6.18 -8.05 1.43
N MET A 221 6.88 -7.88 2.55
CA MET A 221 7.50 -9.01 3.25
C MET A 221 6.47 -10.02 3.77
N LEU A 222 5.35 -9.54 4.31
CA LEU A 222 4.26 -10.43 4.77
C LEU A 222 3.67 -11.26 3.63
N LEU A 223 3.48 -10.66 2.45
CA LEU A 223 3.02 -11.37 1.26
C LEU A 223 4.01 -12.44 0.80
N ILE A 224 5.32 -12.17 0.89
CA ILE A 224 6.36 -13.13 0.59
C ILE A 224 6.34 -14.28 1.60
N LEU A 225 6.36 -13.97 2.89
CA LEU A 225 6.41 -14.98 3.97
C LEU A 225 5.15 -15.83 4.04
N SER A 226 3.99 -15.29 3.71
CA SER A 226 2.72 -16.04 3.65
C SER A 226 2.55 -16.85 2.38
N GLY A 227 3.46 -16.72 1.40
CA GLY A 227 3.34 -17.34 0.09
C GLY A 227 2.27 -16.72 -0.81
N ALA A 228 1.71 -15.56 -0.43
CA ALA A 228 0.71 -14.84 -1.23
C ALA A 228 1.34 -14.14 -2.43
N MET A 229 2.59 -13.66 -2.31
CA MET A 229 3.35 -13.14 -3.45
C MET A 229 4.02 -14.29 -4.18
N GLN A 230 3.77 -14.38 -5.48
CA GLN A 230 4.40 -15.41 -6.31
C GLN A 230 5.87 -15.07 -6.54
N TYR A 231 6.74 -16.08 -6.39
CA TYR A 231 8.12 -15.96 -6.89
C TYR A 231 8.11 -16.07 -8.42
N ARG A 232 9.12 -15.49 -9.05
CA ARG A 232 9.31 -15.58 -10.51
C ARG A 232 10.40 -16.55 -10.85
N ASP A 233 10.19 -17.35 -11.89
CA ASP A 233 11.21 -18.24 -12.42
C ASP A 233 12.18 -17.52 -13.40
N THR A 234 13.12 -18.26 -13.96
CA THR A 234 14.12 -17.72 -14.90
C THR A 234 13.53 -17.12 -16.17
N GLU A 235 12.40 -17.65 -16.66
CA GLU A 235 11.79 -17.17 -17.89
C GLU A 235 11.15 -15.79 -17.65
N ASP A 236 10.53 -15.60 -16.49
CA ASP A 236 9.94 -14.32 -16.09
C ASP A 236 11.00 -13.21 -15.93
N TYR A 237 12.20 -13.54 -15.43
CA TYR A 237 13.26 -12.54 -15.25
C TYR A 237 14.02 -12.19 -16.52
N ASN A 238 14.06 -13.08 -17.49
CA ASN A 238 14.63 -12.77 -18.79
C ASN A 238 13.80 -11.77 -19.58
N SER A 239 12.54 -11.64 -19.24
CA SER A 239 11.59 -10.71 -19.83
C SER A 239 11.02 -9.78 -18.77
N LEU A 240 11.71 -8.73 -18.41
CA LEU A 240 11.12 -7.60 -17.68
C LEU A 240 10.18 -6.77 -18.55
N ASP A 241 9.63 -7.39 -19.59
CA ASP A 241 8.85 -6.72 -20.63
C ASP A 241 7.55 -6.16 -20.07
N HIS A 242 6.89 -6.90 -19.17
CA HIS A 242 5.67 -6.40 -18.52
C HIS A 242 5.94 -5.15 -17.68
N PHE A 243 6.96 -5.19 -16.81
CA PHE A 243 7.35 -4.03 -15.99
C PHE A 243 7.78 -2.87 -16.87
N SER A 244 8.62 -3.13 -17.89
CA SER A 244 9.07 -2.11 -18.83
C SER A 244 7.91 -1.48 -19.60
N ALA A 245 6.95 -2.28 -20.06
CA ALA A 245 5.74 -1.80 -20.73
C ALA A 245 4.87 -0.95 -19.81
N LEU A 246 4.65 -1.38 -18.57
CA LEU A 246 3.90 -0.63 -17.56
C LEU A 246 4.53 0.74 -17.29
N VAL A 247 5.85 0.77 -17.07
CA VAL A 247 6.58 2.03 -16.86
C VAL A 247 6.53 2.92 -18.11
N GLN A 248 6.76 2.37 -19.30
CA GLN A 248 6.71 3.14 -20.56
C GLN A 248 5.32 3.72 -20.82
N GLN A 249 4.27 2.97 -20.54
CA GLN A 249 2.89 3.44 -20.63
C GLN A 249 2.66 4.59 -19.66
N ALA A 250 3.03 4.44 -18.40
CA ALA A 250 2.86 5.46 -17.37
C ALA A 250 3.66 6.74 -17.65
N VAL A 251 4.84 6.64 -18.28
CA VAL A 251 5.65 7.79 -18.69
C VAL A 251 5.04 8.48 -19.92
N SER A 252 4.56 7.73 -20.93
CA SER A 252 4.01 8.27 -22.17
C SER A 252 2.58 8.78 -22.03
N SER A 253 1.82 8.20 -21.16
CA SER A 253 0.40 8.53 -20.89
C SER A 253 0.13 8.46 -19.38
N PRO A 254 0.64 9.42 -18.60
CA PRO A 254 0.42 9.41 -17.16
C PRO A 254 -1.08 9.49 -16.86
N ALA A 255 -1.55 8.61 -15.98
CA ALA A 255 -2.90 8.70 -15.47
C ALA A 255 -3.09 10.05 -14.77
N THR A 256 -4.19 10.73 -15.08
CA THR A 256 -4.52 12.00 -14.46
C THR A 256 -5.76 11.80 -13.61
N TYR A 257 -5.57 11.86 -12.31
CA TYR A 257 -6.67 11.78 -11.35
C TYR A 257 -7.14 13.18 -10.94
N PRO A 258 -8.39 13.33 -10.46
CA PRO A 258 -8.90 14.63 -10.00
C PRO A 258 -8.14 15.08 -8.74
N ASP A 259 -7.85 16.36 -8.66
CA ASP A 259 -7.31 16.97 -7.44
C ASP A 259 -8.46 17.29 -6.48
N LEU A 260 -8.53 16.54 -5.39
CA LEU A 260 -9.49 16.69 -4.30
C LEU A 260 -8.79 17.06 -2.97
N SER A 261 -7.63 17.71 -3.05
CA SER A 261 -6.84 18.08 -1.86
C SER A 261 -7.56 19.02 -0.88
N ASP A 262 -8.61 19.71 -1.36
CA ASP A 262 -9.49 20.55 -0.54
C ASP A 262 -10.67 19.79 0.08
N TYR A 263 -10.82 18.48 -0.22
CA TYR A 263 -11.95 17.67 0.25
C TYR A 263 -11.55 16.75 1.38
N ASP A 264 -12.47 16.54 2.34
CA ASP A 264 -12.43 15.44 3.29
C ASP A 264 -13.40 14.34 2.81
N LEU A 265 -12.89 13.11 2.68
CA LEU A 265 -13.68 11.93 2.35
C LEU A 265 -13.86 11.08 3.60
N VAL A 266 -15.10 10.84 4.02
CA VAL A 266 -15.43 10.07 5.23
C VAL A 266 -16.07 8.76 4.80
N PHE A 267 -15.39 7.66 5.09
CA PHE A 267 -15.82 6.32 4.71
C PHE A 267 -16.54 5.61 5.84
N PHE A 268 -17.74 5.13 5.56
CA PHE A 268 -18.50 4.21 6.37
C PHE A 268 -18.60 2.86 5.65
N GLY A 269 -18.54 1.78 6.38
CA GLY A 269 -18.61 0.46 5.78
C GLY A 269 -18.24 -0.65 6.76
N ASP A 270 -18.09 -1.82 6.21
CA ASP A 270 -17.71 -3.03 6.93
C ASP A 270 -16.21 -3.35 6.79
N SER A 271 -15.87 -4.64 6.86
CA SER A 271 -14.49 -5.12 6.75
C SER A 271 -13.84 -4.83 5.40
N VAL A 272 -14.61 -4.71 4.32
CA VAL A 272 -14.07 -4.39 2.97
C VAL A 272 -13.36 -3.04 2.97
N MET A 273 -13.95 -2.03 3.64
CA MET A 273 -13.37 -0.70 3.80
C MET A 273 -12.49 -0.58 5.06
N GLY A 274 -12.76 -1.37 6.10
CA GLY A 274 -12.28 -1.15 7.47
C GLY A 274 -11.16 -2.05 7.97
N ASN A 275 -10.91 -3.21 7.36
CA ASN A 275 -9.88 -4.14 7.85
C ASN A 275 -8.47 -3.58 7.71
N TYR A 276 -8.25 -2.77 6.71
CA TYR A 276 -7.00 -2.07 6.46
C TYR A 276 -7.24 -0.57 6.60
N LYS A 277 -6.39 0.12 7.39
CA LYS A 277 -6.52 1.56 7.62
C LYS A 277 -5.25 2.33 7.21
N ASP A 278 -4.48 1.72 6.33
CA ASP A 278 -3.23 2.24 5.80
C ASP A 278 -3.31 2.48 4.28
N PHE A 279 -2.16 2.66 3.64
CA PHE A 279 -2.03 2.91 2.20
C PHE A 279 -2.68 1.82 1.33
N ALA A 280 -2.78 0.60 1.83
CA ALA A 280 -3.34 -0.54 1.09
C ALA A 280 -4.86 -0.67 1.23
N SER A 281 -5.52 0.15 2.06
CA SER A 281 -6.98 0.20 2.15
C SER A 281 -7.58 0.86 0.90
N ILE A 282 -8.83 0.50 0.55
CA ILE A 282 -9.56 1.17 -0.53
C ILE A 282 -9.63 2.68 -0.29
N PRO A 283 -10.04 3.16 0.90
CA PRO A 283 -9.98 4.59 1.22
C PRO A 283 -8.58 5.21 1.10
N GLY A 284 -7.53 4.48 1.51
CA GLY A 284 -6.15 4.92 1.40
C GLY A 284 -5.69 5.11 -0.05
N VAL A 285 -6.06 4.17 -0.94
CA VAL A 285 -5.81 4.27 -2.39
C VAL A 285 -6.50 5.51 -2.97
N ILE A 286 -7.78 5.72 -2.67
CA ILE A 286 -8.55 6.87 -3.15
C ILE A 286 -7.89 8.18 -2.70
N GLY A 287 -7.53 8.29 -1.41
CA GLY A 287 -6.85 9.47 -0.88
C GLY A 287 -5.51 9.73 -1.55
N ALA A 288 -4.71 8.69 -1.78
CA ALA A 288 -3.40 8.81 -2.42
C ALA A 288 -3.48 9.27 -3.88
N LEU A 289 -4.50 8.81 -4.62
CA LEU A 289 -4.69 9.18 -6.03
C LEU A 289 -5.27 10.59 -6.20
N THR A 290 -6.09 11.05 -5.26
CA THR A 290 -6.83 12.31 -5.37
C THR A 290 -6.26 13.46 -4.53
N GLY A 291 -5.37 13.16 -3.60
CA GLY A 291 -4.88 14.11 -2.61
C GLY A 291 -5.88 14.45 -1.51
N ALA A 292 -7.09 13.85 -1.53
CA ALA A 292 -8.13 14.09 -0.53
C ALA A 292 -7.69 13.63 0.86
N LYS A 293 -8.16 14.33 1.88
CA LYS A 293 -7.99 13.89 3.27
C LYS A 293 -9.02 12.81 3.61
N VAL A 294 -8.54 11.63 4.01
CA VAL A 294 -9.38 10.46 4.23
C VAL A 294 -9.60 10.19 5.71
N HIS A 295 -10.88 9.96 6.08
CA HIS A 295 -11.31 9.53 7.39
C HIS A 295 -12.01 8.16 7.25
N ASN A 296 -11.32 7.09 7.58
CA ASN A 296 -11.88 5.75 7.50
C ASN A 296 -12.54 5.35 8.82
N LEU A 297 -13.87 5.47 8.88
CA LEU A 297 -14.73 5.11 10.03
C LEU A 297 -15.35 3.72 9.88
N ALA A 298 -15.03 2.98 8.82
CA ALA A 298 -15.55 1.65 8.60
C ALA A 298 -15.10 0.67 9.69
N VAL A 299 -16.00 -0.25 10.07
CA VAL A 299 -15.79 -1.20 11.17
C VAL A 299 -16.01 -2.62 10.65
N GLY A 300 -15.01 -3.49 10.79
CA GLY A 300 -15.12 -4.89 10.38
C GLY A 300 -16.31 -5.59 11.04
N GLY A 301 -17.08 -6.36 10.26
CA GLY A 301 -18.29 -7.03 10.76
C GLY A 301 -19.51 -6.13 10.95
N SER A 302 -19.42 -4.84 10.67
CA SER A 302 -20.54 -3.89 10.77
C SER A 302 -21.58 -4.12 9.67
N SER A 303 -22.84 -3.83 9.97
CA SER A 303 -23.97 -3.86 9.02
C SER A 303 -24.74 -2.54 9.02
N ALA A 304 -25.55 -2.30 7.99
CA ALA A 304 -26.45 -1.15 7.95
C ALA A 304 -27.61 -1.33 8.91
N THR A 305 -28.09 -2.56 9.09
CA THR A 305 -29.33 -2.91 9.80
C THR A 305 -29.25 -2.65 11.30
N ARG A 306 -28.23 -3.20 11.95
CA ARG A 306 -28.07 -3.09 13.41
C ARG A 306 -26.66 -3.50 13.87
N SER A 307 -26.35 -3.12 15.14
CA SER A 307 -25.21 -3.65 15.85
C SER A 307 -25.35 -5.17 16.09
N ASN A 308 -24.28 -5.92 15.91
CA ASN A 308 -24.23 -7.35 16.20
C ASN A 308 -23.70 -7.64 17.63
N GLY A 309 -23.66 -6.61 18.49
CA GLY A 309 -23.23 -6.69 19.89
C GLY A 309 -21.72 -6.43 20.11
N GLU A 310 -20.88 -6.63 19.10
CA GLU A 310 -19.43 -6.34 19.15
C GLU A 310 -19.06 -5.19 18.21
N ASN A 311 -19.77 -5.06 17.08
CA ASN A 311 -19.50 -4.07 16.05
C ASN A 311 -20.69 -3.10 15.92
N ALA A 312 -20.39 -1.81 15.88
CA ALA A 312 -21.39 -0.76 15.71
C ALA A 312 -22.04 -0.85 14.34
N SER A 313 -23.35 -0.60 14.27
CA SER A 313 -24.07 -0.44 13.00
C SER A 313 -23.71 0.89 12.32
N PHE A 314 -24.09 1.04 11.04
CA PHE A 314 -23.91 2.30 10.31
C PHE A 314 -24.45 3.51 11.09
N ASN A 315 -25.66 3.42 11.62
CA ASN A 315 -26.27 4.53 12.37
C ASN A 315 -25.53 4.84 13.68
N GLU A 316 -25.04 3.83 14.40
CA GLU A 316 -24.25 4.05 15.62
C GLU A 316 -22.89 4.69 15.31
N VAL A 317 -22.26 4.35 14.18
CA VAL A 317 -21.01 5.03 13.73
C VAL A 317 -21.29 6.50 13.42
N ILE A 318 -22.41 6.82 12.78
CA ILE A 318 -22.83 8.22 12.54
C ILE A 318 -23.10 8.95 13.86
N GLU A 319 -23.86 8.33 14.79
CA GLU A 319 -24.12 8.92 16.11
C GLU A 319 -22.83 9.24 16.86
N ASN A 320 -21.84 8.33 16.79
CA ASN A 320 -20.52 8.55 17.36
C ASN A 320 -19.78 9.72 16.68
N LEU A 321 -19.82 9.81 15.37
CA LEU A 321 -19.23 10.94 14.63
C LEU A 321 -19.84 12.27 15.05
N LEU A 322 -21.17 12.35 15.14
CA LEU A 322 -21.89 13.59 15.46
C LEU A 322 -21.81 13.98 16.94
N SER A 323 -21.69 13.00 17.86
CA SER A 323 -21.63 13.26 19.30
C SER A 323 -20.22 13.55 19.82
N THR A 324 -19.18 13.15 19.10
CA THR A 324 -17.80 13.34 19.52
C THR A 324 -17.15 14.45 18.71
N SER A 325 -16.47 15.40 19.36
CA SER A 325 -15.65 16.42 18.67
C SER A 325 -14.27 15.86 18.26
N SER A 326 -14.15 14.53 18.12
CA SER A 326 -12.87 13.86 17.83
C SER A 326 -12.39 14.08 16.39
N LEU A 327 -13.32 14.38 15.49
CA LEU A 327 -13.03 14.63 14.08
C LEU A 327 -13.46 16.06 13.72
N SER A 328 -12.49 16.88 13.30
CA SER A 328 -12.77 18.22 12.76
C SER A 328 -12.94 18.10 11.26
N LEU A 329 -14.18 18.17 10.81
CA LEU A 329 -14.52 18.16 9.39
C LEU A 329 -14.54 19.59 8.83
N PRO A 330 -14.28 19.79 7.52
CA PRO A 330 -14.37 21.09 6.85
C PRO A 330 -15.81 21.57 6.70
N ASP A 331 -16.00 22.66 5.97
CA ASP A 331 -17.32 23.11 5.51
C ASP A 331 -17.97 21.99 4.67
N ASP A 332 -19.29 21.85 4.78
CA ASP A 332 -20.01 20.68 4.23
C ASP A 332 -20.00 20.60 2.68
N ASP A 333 -19.73 21.69 1.95
CA ASP A 333 -19.56 21.70 0.51
C ASP A 333 -18.20 21.09 0.04
N LYS A 334 -17.29 20.80 0.98
CA LYS A 334 -16.00 20.13 0.77
C LYS A 334 -15.95 18.74 1.42
N LEU A 335 -17.12 18.18 1.69
CA LEU A 335 -17.26 16.92 2.38
C LEU A 335 -17.95 15.90 1.48
N CYS A 336 -17.40 14.67 1.44
CA CYS A 336 -18.05 13.55 0.77
C CYS A 336 -18.11 12.35 1.71
N PHE A 337 -19.31 11.86 1.97
CA PHE A 337 -19.55 10.62 2.69
C PHE A 337 -19.65 9.46 1.73
N VAL A 338 -18.85 8.42 1.95
CA VAL A 338 -18.82 7.20 1.14
C VAL A 338 -19.32 6.04 1.99
N ILE A 339 -20.35 5.36 1.53
CA ILE A 339 -21.10 4.34 2.26
C ILE A 339 -20.98 3.00 1.52
N ASN A 340 -20.48 1.95 2.19
CA ASN A 340 -20.35 0.62 1.61
C ASN A 340 -20.78 -0.44 2.63
N TYR A 341 -22.05 -0.84 2.58
CA TYR A 341 -22.67 -1.88 3.42
C TYR A 341 -23.46 -2.86 2.58
N GLY A 342 -23.93 -3.94 3.22
CA GLY A 342 -24.80 -4.96 2.65
C GLY A 342 -24.21 -6.36 2.70
N LEU A 343 -22.89 -6.50 2.79
CA LEU A 343 -22.24 -7.80 2.83
C LEU A 343 -22.56 -8.55 4.13
N ASN A 344 -22.40 -7.90 5.29
CA ASN A 344 -22.78 -8.49 6.58
C ASN A 344 -24.29 -8.58 6.77
N ASP A 345 -25.07 -7.65 6.22
CA ASP A 345 -26.54 -7.75 6.21
C ASP A 345 -26.99 -9.02 5.47
N TYR A 346 -26.34 -9.36 4.35
CA TYR A 346 -26.56 -10.62 3.62
C TYR A 346 -26.11 -11.83 4.45
N PHE A 347 -24.91 -11.83 5.04
CA PHE A 347 -24.40 -12.98 5.80
C PHE A 347 -25.27 -13.30 7.03
N GLU A 348 -25.76 -12.26 7.71
CA GLU A 348 -26.66 -12.40 8.86
C GLU A 348 -28.10 -12.71 8.45
N GLY A 349 -28.42 -12.60 7.16
CA GLY A 349 -29.76 -12.87 6.62
C GLY A 349 -30.81 -11.87 7.07
N TYR A 350 -30.42 -10.59 7.22
CA TYR A 350 -31.38 -9.54 7.58
C TYR A 350 -32.35 -9.29 6.42
N PRO A 351 -33.66 -9.07 6.71
CA PRO A 351 -34.63 -8.70 5.68
C PRO A 351 -34.21 -7.45 4.91
N LEU A 352 -34.44 -7.43 3.59
CA LEU A 352 -34.12 -6.26 2.75
C LEU A 352 -34.76 -4.97 3.23
N GLU A 353 -36.02 -5.03 3.75
CA GLU A 353 -36.69 -3.88 4.34
C GLU A 353 -35.86 -3.27 5.47
N LYS A 354 -35.26 -4.10 6.34
CA LYS A 354 -34.44 -3.62 7.45
C LYS A 354 -33.10 -3.05 7.00
N TYR A 355 -32.51 -3.64 5.97
CA TYR A 355 -31.33 -3.11 5.33
C TYR A 355 -31.58 -1.73 4.72
N CYS A 356 -32.67 -1.59 3.93
CA CYS A 356 -33.09 -0.31 3.39
C CYS A 356 -33.35 0.73 4.49
N ASP A 357 -34.12 0.38 5.55
CA ASP A 357 -34.37 1.24 6.69
C ASP A 357 -33.04 1.76 7.30
N GLY A 358 -32.05 0.88 7.46
CA GLY A 358 -30.73 1.23 8.02
C GLY A 358 -29.97 2.22 7.14
N LEU A 359 -29.92 1.98 5.84
CA LEU A 359 -29.30 2.89 4.86
C LEU A 359 -30.00 4.23 4.81
N GLU A 360 -31.33 4.22 4.64
CA GLU A 360 -32.16 5.42 4.55
C GLU A 360 -31.99 6.33 5.78
N ASN A 361 -32.07 5.75 6.99
CA ASN A 361 -31.89 6.49 8.23
C ASN A 361 -30.49 7.12 8.34
N GLY A 362 -29.43 6.36 7.98
CA GLY A 362 -28.07 6.89 7.98
C GLY A 362 -27.87 8.02 6.98
N ILE A 363 -28.33 7.84 5.73
CA ILE A 363 -28.26 8.87 4.69
C ILE A 363 -28.99 10.15 5.11
N ARG A 364 -30.20 10.02 5.66
CA ARG A 364 -30.98 11.17 6.13
C ARG A 364 -30.29 11.88 7.29
N THR A 365 -29.74 11.13 8.25
CA THR A 365 -29.03 11.70 9.39
C THR A 365 -27.79 12.50 8.96
N LEU A 366 -27.02 11.96 8.00
CA LEU A 366 -25.86 12.66 7.44
C LEU A 366 -26.29 13.94 6.69
N ARG A 367 -27.33 13.87 5.87
CA ARG A 367 -27.86 15.01 5.12
C ARG A 367 -28.43 16.10 6.03
N ASP A 368 -29.11 15.73 7.12
CA ASP A 368 -29.61 16.69 8.08
C ASP A 368 -28.49 17.43 8.81
N ALA A 369 -27.40 16.73 9.10
CA ALA A 369 -26.21 17.30 9.75
C ALA A 369 -25.30 18.09 8.80
N TYR A 370 -25.24 17.68 7.52
CA TYR A 370 -24.35 18.23 6.50
C TYR A 370 -25.10 18.38 5.17
N PRO A 371 -25.98 19.38 5.03
CA PRO A 371 -26.94 19.48 3.91
C PRO A 371 -26.31 19.71 2.52
N ASN A 372 -25.06 20.19 2.44
CA ASN A 372 -24.37 20.39 1.18
C ASN A 372 -23.28 19.35 0.91
N ALA A 373 -23.10 18.37 1.80
CA ALA A 373 -22.14 17.30 1.60
C ALA A 373 -22.58 16.34 0.49
N HIS A 374 -21.62 15.84 -0.27
CA HIS A 374 -21.87 14.77 -1.22
C HIS A 374 -22.01 13.42 -0.49
N ILE A 375 -22.91 12.58 -0.96
CA ILE A 375 -23.12 11.24 -0.42
C ILE A 375 -23.08 10.24 -1.58
N LEU A 376 -22.15 9.29 -1.48
CA LEU A 376 -21.98 8.20 -2.42
C LEU A 376 -22.23 6.87 -1.72
N VAL A 377 -23.16 6.07 -2.24
CA VAL A 377 -23.33 4.67 -1.85
C VAL A 377 -22.62 3.78 -2.87
N ILE A 378 -21.77 2.88 -2.42
CA ILE A 378 -21.07 1.89 -3.25
C ILE A 378 -21.63 0.51 -2.91
N SER A 379 -21.94 -0.29 -3.93
CA SER A 379 -22.41 -1.65 -3.76
C SER A 379 -21.38 -2.54 -3.06
N SER A 380 -21.81 -3.63 -2.40
CA SER A 380 -20.93 -4.71 -1.98
C SER A 380 -20.22 -5.33 -3.19
N ASN A 381 -18.96 -5.76 -3.02
CA ASN A 381 -18.20 -6.44 -4.08
C ASN A 381 -18.65 -7.90 -4.27
N TYR A 382 -18.26 -8.48 -5.39
CA TYR A 382 -18.41 -9.91 -5.67
C TYR A 382 -17.63 -10.77 -4.65
N ILE A 383 -18.19 -11.92 -4.27
CA ILE A 383 -17.58 -12.88 -3.34
C ILE A 383 -17.59 -14.29 -3.91
N LEU A 384 -16.62 -15.12 -3.51
CA LEU A 384 -16.53 -16.55 -3.86
C LEU A 384 -17.15 -17.46 -2.79
N SER A 385 -17.45 -16.90 -1.62
CA SER A 385 -18.02 -17.62 -0.48
C SER A 385 -19.51 -17.87 -0.67
N PHE A 386 -20.06 -18.85 0.06
CA PHE A 386 -21.48 -19.19 0.05
C PHE A 386 -22.09 -19.24 -1.36
N GLU A 387 -21.53 -20.13 -2.20
CA GLU A 387 -21.94 -20.25 -3.58
C GLU A 387 -21.85 -18.90 -4.34
N LYS A 388 -20.83 -18.12 -4.02
CA LYS A 388 -20.53 -16.85 -4.67
C LYS A 388 -21.60 -15.77 -4.45
N GLY A 389 -22.21 -15.79 -3.28
CA GLY A 389 -23.30 -14.86 -2.94
C GLY A 389 -24.65 -15.22 -3.55
N THR A 390 -24.76 -16.38 -4.20
CA THR A 390 -26.03 -16.87 -4.79
C THR A 390 -26.86 -17.72 -3.82
N ALA A 391 -26.29 -18.13 -2.67
CA ALA A 391 -27.02 -18.85 -1.65
C ALA A 391 -28.01 -17.91 -0.95
N PRO A 392 -29.30 -18.27 -0.86
CA PRO A 392 -30.27 -17.49 -0.13
C PRO A 392 -29.93 -17.43 1.37
N LYS A 393 -30.17 -16.27 2.01
CA LYS A 393 -29.97 -16.03 3.43
C LYS A 393 -31.25 -15.52 4.08
N GLY A 394 -31.37 -15.80 5.38
CA GLY A 394 -32.56 -15.42 6.16
C GLY A 394 -33.85 -16.11 5.71
N ASP A 395 -34.96 -15.73 6.33
CA ASP A 395 -36.28 -16.31 6.04
C ASP A 395 -36.84 -15.84 4.69
N ASP A 396 -36.42 -14.67 4.21
CA ASP A 396 -36.88 -14.06 2.97
C ASP A 396 -36.19 -14.65 1.73
N GLY A 397 -35.11 -15.44 1.92
CA GLY A 397 -34.40 -16.13 0.86
C GLY A 397 -33.61 -15.23 -0.08
N ASN A 398 -33.21 -14.04 0.36
CA ASN A 398 -32.47 -13.07 -0.44
C ASN A 398 -31.02 -13.51 -0.68
N ILE A 399 -30.50 -13.20 -1.86
CA ILE A 399 -29.10 -13.38 -2.25
C ILE A 399 -28.37 -12.04 -2.20
N LEU A 400 -27.02 -12.04 -2.28
CA LEU A 400 -26.23 -10.80 -2.21
C LEU A 400 -26.63 -9.77 -3.28
N ALA A 401 -26.98 -10.22 -4.48
CA ALA A 401 -27.41 -9.33 -5.56
C ALA A 401 -28.71 -8.56 -5.21
N ASP A 402 -29.59 -9.12 -4.37
CA ASP A 402 -30.80 -8.41 -3.94
C ASP A 402 -30.45 -7.23 -3.02
N TYR A 403 -29.39 -7.35 -2.17
CA TYR A 403 -28.89 -6.24 -1.35
C TYR A 403 -28.22 -5.16 -2.20
N VAL A 404 -27.54 -5.53 -3.30
CA VAL A 404 -26.98 -4.55 -4.25
C VAL A 404 -28.10 -3.74 -4.90
N THR A 405 -29.14 -4.41 -5.39
CA THR A 405 -30.32 -3.76 -5.98
C THR A 405 -31.04 -2.87 -4.95
N ALA A 406 -31.23 -3.35 -3.73
CA ALA A 406 -31.86 -2.60 -2.67
C ALA A 406 -31.05 -1.33 -2.28
N ALA A 407 -29.72 -1.39 -2.31
CA ALA A 407 -28.87 -0.23 -2.08
C ALA A 407 -29.04 0.82 -3.19
N GLU A 408 -29.08 0.40 -4.46
CA GLU A 408 -29.32 1.27 -5.61
C GLU A 408 -30.68 1.97 -5.52
N GLU A 409 -31.74 1.21 -5.27
CA GLU A 409 -33.08 1.75 -5.12
C GLU A 409 -33.19 2.73 -3.96
N THR A 410 -32.55 2.42 -2.82
CA THR A 410 -32.53 3.31 -1.63
C THR A 410 -31.76 4.60 -1.93
N ALA A 411 -30.58 4.51 -2.58
CA ALA A 411 -29.81 5.69 -2.97
C ALA A 411 -30.62 6.59 -3.94
N ALA A 412 -31.28 5.99 -4.92
CA ALA A 412 -32.12 6.72 -5.87
C ALA A 412 -33.33 7.38 -5.18
N ALA A 413 -33.98 6.69 -4.24
CA ALA A 413 -35.10 7.24 -3.47
C ALA A 413 -34.70 8.42 -2.58
N GLU A 414 -33.49 8.35 -2.02
CA GLU A 414 -32.89 9.42 -1.21
C GLU A 414 -32.22 10.52 -2.03
N GLY A 415 -32.09 10.36 -3.34
CA GLY A 415 -31.48 11.34 -4.24
C GLY A 415 -29.99 11.52 -3.97
N VAL A 416 -29.29 10.44 -3.63
CA VAL A 416 -27.82 10.38 -3.47
C VAL A 416 -27.20 9.53 -4.57
N ASP A 417 -25.89 9.66 -4.77
CA ASP A 417 -25.17 8.95 -5.83
C ASP A 417 -24.99 7.47 -5.47
N PHE A 418 -25.04 6.62 -6.49
CA PHE A 418 -24.79 5.18 -6.36
C PHE A 418 -23.75 4.71 -7.38
N LEU A 419 -22.83 3.85 -6.94
CA LEU A 419 -21.82 3.22 -7.78
C LEU A 419 -21.90 1.71 -7.66
N ASN A 420 -22.28 1.02 -8.74
CA ASN A 420 -22.25 -0.44 -8.79
C ASN A 420 -20.82 -0.92 -9.10
N ILE A 421 -20.07 -1.20 -8.07
CA ILE A 421 -18.67 -1.62 -8.23
C ILE A 421 -18.52 -2.95 -8.98
N ASN A 422 -19.54 -3.83 -8.95
CA ASN A 422 -19.50 -5.11 -9.65
C ASN A 422 -19.56 -4.94 -11.17
N GLU A 423 -20.28 -3.92 -11.66
CA GLU A 423 -20.34 -3.62 -13.10
C GLU A 423 -19.00 -3.09 -13.62
N ILE A 424 -18.22 -2.43 -12.78
CA ILE A 424 -16.93 -1.85 -13.15
C ILE A 424 -15.83 -2.91 -13.06
N LEU A 425 -15.68 -3.56 -11.91
CA LEU A 425 -14.63 -4.55 -11.68
C LEU A 425 -14.85 -5.86 -12.44
N GLN A 426 -16.11 -6.19 -12.73
CA GLN A 426 -16.52 -7.42 -13.44
C GLN A 426 -15.90 -8.70 -12.83
N TRP A 427 -15.71 -8.68 -11.50
CA TRP A 427 -15.27 -9.89 -10.79
C TRP A 427 -16.37 -10.96 -10.89
N ASN A 428 -15.93 -12.18 -11.14
CA ASN A 428 -16.82 -13.31 -11.35
C ASN A 428 -16.17 -14.62 -10.91
N ALA A 429 -16.84 -15.74 -11.16
CA ALA A 429 -16.39 -17.05 -10.76
C ALA A 429 -15.00 -17.43 -11.28
N ASP A 430 -14.61 -16.90 -12.44
CA ASP A 430 -13.40 -17.31 -13.14
C ASP A 430 -12.17 -16.46 -12.74
N ASN A 431 -12.41 -15.20 -12.31
CA ASN A 431 -11.31 -14.26 -12.03
C ASN A 431 -11.23 -13.77 -10.59
N ALA A 432 -12.31 -13.83 -9.78
CA ALA A 432 -12.34 -13.21 -8.46
C ALA A 432 -11.33 -13.82 -7.48
N ALA A 433 -10.94 -15.08 -7.66
CA ALA A 433 -9.91 -15.71 -6.82
C ALA A 433 -8.53 -15.01 -6.92
N LYS A 434 -8.27 -14.30 -8.02
CA LYS A 434 -7.06 -13.50 -8.19
C LYS A 434 -7.07 -12.24 -7.31
N TYR A 435 -8.24 -11.68 -7.04
CA TYR A 435 -8.41 -10.38 -6.42
C TYR A 435 -8.91 -10.43 -4.97
N LEU A 436 -9.21 -11.64 -4.46
CA LEU A 436 -9.70 -11.86 -3.10
C LEU A 436 -8.67 -12.62 -2.27
N ALA A 437 -8.44 -12.16 -1.04
CA ALA A 437 -7.52 -12.79 -0.10
C ALA A 437 -8.11 -14.06 0.54
N ASP A 438 -9.42 -14.07 0.81
CA ASP A 438 -10.11 -15.13 1.57
C ASP A 438 -11.51 -15.48 1.02
N SER A 439 -11.75 -15.33 -0.24
CA SER A 439 -13.04 -15.50 -0.91
C SER A 439 -14.07 -14.39 -0.68
N ILE A 440 -13.79 -13.42 0.18
CA ILE A 440 -14.70 -12.30 0.55
C ILE A 440 -13.98 -10.96 0.37
N HIS A 441 -12.84 -10.80 1.04
CA HIS A 441 -12.13 -9.54 1.14
C HIS A 441 -11.15 -9.34 -0.02
N PRO A 442 -11.14 -8.17 -0.65
CA PRO A 442 -10.15 -7.86 -1.66
C PRO A 442 -8.71 -7.93 -1.09
N ASN A 443 -7.81 -8.59 -1.83
CA ASN A 443 -6.38 -8.57 -1.58
C ASN A 443 -5.78 -7.21 -2.02
N GLU A 444 -4.46 -7.06 -1.99
CA GLU A 444 -3.75 -5.81 -2.32
C GLU A 444 -4.11 -5.33 -3.73
N GLU A 445 -4.05 -6.20 -4.73
CA GLU A 445 -4.42 -5.89 -6.11
C GLU A 445 -5.92 -5.56 -6.22
N GLY A 446 -6.77 -6.34 -5.55
CA GLY A 446 -8.21 -6.10 -5.53
C GLY A 446 -8.58 -4.75 -4.90
N ARG A 447 -7.94 -4.36 -3.80
CA ARG A 447 -8.16 -3.05 -3.15
C ARG A 447 -7.67 -1.89 -4.02
N TRP A 448 -6.52 -2.06 -4.69
CA TRP A 448 -6.02 -1.10 -5.66
C TRP A 448 -7.02 -0.88 -6.80
N LEU A 449 -7.44 -1.95 -7.47
CA LEU A 449 -8.40 -1.87 -8.58
C LEU A 449 -9.73 -1.26 -8.15
N PHE A 450 -10.22 -1.60 -6.96
CA PHE A 450 -11.45 -1.02 -6.41
C PHE A 450 -11.29 0.49 -6.21
N GLY A 451 -10.19 0.93 -5.57
CA GLY A 451 -9.92 2.35 -5.34
C GLY A 451 -9.79 3.14 -6.64
N VAL A 452 -9.04 2.61 -7.63
CA VAL A 452 -8.90 3.22 -8.97
C VAL A 452 -10.27 3.33 -9.64
N ALA A 453 -11.08 2.27 -9.62
CA ALA A 453 -12.42 2.26 -10.22
C ALA A 453 -13.32 3.35 -9.63
N VAL A 454 -13.31 3.54 -8.31
CA VAL A 454 -14.07 4.63 -7.66
C VAL A 454 -13.57 6.00 -8.12
N VAL A 455 -12.24 6.20 -8.21
CA VAL A 455 -11.68 7.48 -8.63
C VAL A 455 -12.01 7.79 -10.09
N GLU A 456 -11.90 6.82 -10.98
CA GLU A 456 -12.13 7.02 -12.41
C GLU A 456 -13.61 7.22 -12.75
N GLU A 457 -14.49 6.43 -12.16
CA GLU A 457 -15.91 6.43 -12.51
C GLU A 457 -16.72 7.51 -11.77
N TYR A 458 -16.37 7.78 -10.51
CA TYR A 458 -17.11 8.75 -9.71
C TYR A 458 -16.40 10.11 -9.61
N TYR A 459 -15.16 10.15 -9.13
CA TYR A 459 -14.50 11.43 -8.84
C TYR A 459 -13.96 12.15 -10.08
N SER A 460 -13.59 11.47 -11.16
CA SER A 460 -13.14 12.13 -12.39
C SER A 460 -14.22 12.95 -13.09
N PRO A 461 -15.48 12.47 -13.21
CA PRO A 461 -16.61 13.30 -13.64
C PRO A 461 -16.94 14.43 -12.68
N PHE A 462 -16.85 14.19 -11.35
CA PHE A 462 -17.15 15.13 -10.30
C PHE A 462 -16.27 16.41 -10.36
N SER A 463 -14.96 16.24 -10.53
CA SER A 463 -14.03 17.37 -10.66
C SER A 463 -14.30 18.25 -11.89
N LYS A 464 -14.80 17.66 -12.98
CA LYS A 464 -15.17 18.41 -14.20
C LYS A 464 -16.44 19.23 -14.03
N ALA A 465 -17.39 18.73 -13.24
CA ALA A 465 -18.64 19.45 -12.95
C ALA A 465 -18.39 20.66 -12.04
N SER A 466 -17.52 20.53 -11.02
CA SER A 466 -17.20 21.66 -10.11
C SER A 466 -16.36 22.77 -10.77
N SER A 467 -15.69 22.51 -11.89
CA SER A 467 -14.95 23.52 -12.66
C SER A 467 -15.83 24.32 -13.64
N MET A 468 -17.13 24.00 -13.75
CA MET A 468 -18.09 24.70 -14.63
C MET A 468 -18.97 25.73 -13.90
N TYR A 469 -18.77 25.92 -12.60
CA TYR A 469 -19.41 26.94 -11.77
C TYR A 469 -18.35 27.83 -11.13
#